data_cfb586ac10e795893148295a2ce6aa50
#
_entry.id   cfb586ac10e795893148295a2ce6aa50
#
_cell.length_a   1.000
_cell.length_b   1.000
_cell.length_c   1.000
_cell.angle_alpha   90.00
_cell.angle_beta   90.00
_cell.angle_gamma   90.00
#
_symmetry.space_group_name_H-M   'P 1'
#
loop_
_entity.id
_entity.type
_entity.pdbx_description
1 polymer ?
#
loop_
_entity_poly.entity_id
_entity_poly.type
_entity_poly.pdbx_seq_one_letter_code
_entity_poly.pdbx_strand_id
1 'polypeptide(L)'
;SMNTKIGDVWNSVPKEVDMQQHDWGVSEALRYRFTKELLGKASVSYDVRLPTDAELIGDGFLIAPSGDLKPERGTNANIGLMYDKKIGSGLLQVEVNGFFSYLQDMIRYTRNFVQGRYTNFGEMRTFGVEAEVKADVTRWLYGYVNATFQDLRDTRKYEPTSNVLNPSKGLRMPNIPYFLANAGVEFHKENLFGGKGQNVRLFTDASFVEEYFFDFEVSQYQEKRIPRSFKLDLGLEYSIMNGGLTFSAKASNLTNARLFSEFNYPPPGRAFTARIRYVLK
;
A
#
# COMPACT_ATOMS: atom_id res chain seq x y z
N SER A 1 -18.80 24.01 -14.84
CA SER A 1 -18.35 25.37 -14.44
C SER A 1 -18.68 25.55 -12.97
N MET A 2 -17.70 25.88 -12.19
CA MET A 2 -17.85 26.12 -10.76
C MET A 2 -17.58 27.59 -10.51
N ASN A 3 -18.57 28.30 -9.99
CA ASN A 3 -18.43 29.71 -9.62
C ASN A 3 -18.47 29.78 -8.10
N THR A 4 -17.32 30.00 -7.46
CA THR A 4 -17.17 29.95 -6.02
C THR A 4 -16.54 31.25 -5.50
N LYS A 5 -17.14 31.87 -4.52
CA LYS A 5 -16.54 32.99 -3.80
C LYS A 5 -15.68 32.46 -2.67
N ILE A 6 -14.39 32.64 -2.78
CA ILE A 6 -13.41 32.22 -1.79
C ILE A 6 -13.00 33.43 -0.95
N GLY A 7 -13.28 33.39 0.35
CA GLY A 7 -12.86 34.40 1.33
C GLY A 7 -11.90 33.79 2.33
N ASP A 8 -10.87 34.54 2.71
CA ASP A 8 -9.96 34.22 3.79
C ASP A 8 -10.38 35.03 5.03
N VAL A 9 -10.36 34.42 6.22
CA VAL A 9 -10.73 35.08 7.49
C VAL A 9 -9.82 36.28 7.77
N TRP A 10 -8.62 36.28 7.23
CA TRP A 10 -7.62 37.33 7.40
C TRP A 10 -7.60 38.36 6.26
N ASN A 11 -8.29 38.07 5.17
CA ASN A 11 -8.34 38.91 3.96
C ASN A 11 -9.79 39.13 3.57
N SER A 12 -10.38 40.25 3.98
CA SER A 12 -11.81 40.57 3.87
C SER A 12 -12.31 40.81 2.43
N VAL A 13 -11.49 40.59 1.43
CA VAL A 13 -11.88 40.71 0.01
C VAL A 13 -12.18 39.33 -0.58
N PRO A 14 -13.45 38.99 -0.82
CA PRO A 14 -13.77 37.75 -1.50
C PRO A 14 -13.17 37.73 -2.90
N LYS A 15 -12.34 36.76 -3.21
CA LYS A 15 -11.86 36.52 -4.57
C LYS A 15 -12.86 35.61 -5.27
N GLU A 16 -13.49 36.14 -6.30
CA GLU A 16 -14.35 35.32 -7.16
C GLU A 16 -13.45 34.50 -8.09
N VAL A 17 -13.56 33.18 -8.00
CA VAL A 17 -12.81 32.25 -8.87
C VAL A 17 -13.84 31.57 -9.78
N ASP A 18 -13.79 31.94 -11.05
CA ASP A 18 -14.50 31.23 -12.11
C ASP A 18 -13.50 30.29 -12.79
N MET A 19 -13.68 28.99 -12.60
CA MET A 19 -12.79 27.98 -13.16
C MET A 19 -13.59 27.04 -14.05
N GLN A 20 -13.31 27.08 -15.35
CA GLN A 20 -13.77 26.09 -16.30
C GLN A 20 -12.59 25.21 -16.69
N GLN A 21 -12.70 23.93 -16.44
CA GLN A 21 -11.67 22.98 -16.79
C GLN A 21 -12.26 21.77 -17.50
N HIS A 22 -11.62 21.38 -18.58
CA HIS A 22 -11.92 20.18 -19.33
C HIS A 22 -10.69 19.29 -19.32
N ASP A 23 -10.82 18.11 -18.76
CA ASP A 23 -9.78 17.09 -18.72
C ASP A 23 -10.35 15.78 -19.27
N TRP A 24 -9.48 14.92 -19.72
CA TRP A 24 -9.86 13.62 -20.28
C TRP A 24 -8.97 12.53 -19.68
N GLY A 25 -9.54 11.36 -19.52
CA GLY A 25 -8.83 10.15 -19.10
C GLY A 25 -9.08 9.02 -20.09
N VAL A 26 -8.13 8.14 -20.21
CA VAL A 26 -8.26 6.95 -21.06
C VAL A 26 -7.60 5.76 -20.36
N SER A 27 -8.21 4.60 -20.46
CA SER A 27 -7.65 3.36 -19.97
C SER A 27 -7.94 2.21 -20.93
N GLU A 28 -6.94 1.36 -21.10
CA GLU A 28 -7.04 0.13 -21.85
C GLU A 28 -6.44 -1.02 -21.06
N ALA A 29 -7.05 -2.20 -21.20
CA ALA A 29 -6.55 -3.42 -20.57
C ALA A 29 -6.67 -4.61 -21.52
N LEU A 30 -5.62 -5.39 -21.58
CA LEU A 30 -5.54 -6.61 -22.37
C LEU A 30 -5.31 -7.80 -21.44
N ARG A 31 -6.05 -8.86 -21.67
CA ARG A 31 -5.85 -10.15 -21.02
C ARG A 31 -5.78 -11.21 -22.13
N TYR A 32 -4.68 -11.96 -22.15
CA TYR A 32 -4.47 -13.00 -23.13
C TYR A 32 -4.04 -14.32 -22.47
N ARG A 33 -4.70 -15.40 -22.82
CA ARG A 33 -4.40 -16.74 -22.33
C ARG A 33 -3.52 -17.46 -23.34
N PHE A 34 -2.23 -17.61 -23.03
CA PHE A 34 -1.24 -18.28 -23.87
C PHE A 34 -1.47 -19.81 -23.90
N THR A 35 -1.72 -20.38 -22.70
CA THR A 35 -2.03 -21.79 -22.52
C THR A 35 -3.17 -21.94 -21.52
N LYS A 36 -3.56 -23.17 -21.19
CA LYS A 36 -4.57 -23.41 -20.12
C LYS A 36 -4.08 -22.91 -18.76
N GLU A 37 -2.76 -22.95 -18.55
CA GLU A 37 -2.09 -22.61 -17.30
C GLU A 37 -1.52 -21.19 -17.29
N LEU A 38 -1.15 -20.61 -18.44
CA LEU A 38 -0.44 -19.34 -18.52
C LEU A 38 -1.33 -18.23 -19.08
N LEU A 39 -1.48 -17.18 -18.29
CA LEU A 39 -2.21 -15.96 -18.61
C LEU A 39 -1.31 -14.75 -18.55
N GLY A 40 -1.35 -13.90 -19.58
CA GLY A 40 -0.76 -12.58 -19.59
C GLY A 40 -1.82 -11.49 -19.41
N LYS A 41 -1.46 -10.43 -18.74
CA LYS A 41 -2.26 -9.23 -18.56
C LYS A 41 -1.41 -7.99 -18.76
N ALA A 42 -1.96 -6.95 -19.37
CA ALA A 42 -1.33 -5.65 -19.51
C ALA A 42 -2.40 -4.57 -19.40
N SER A 43 -2.05 -3.44 -18.84
CA SER A 43 -2.93 -2.27 -18.83
C SER A 43 -2.11 -0.99 -18.92
N VAL A 44 -2.73 0.03 -19.49
CA VAL A 44 -2.22 1.39 -19.50
C VAL A 44 -3.36 2.34 -19.23
N SER A 45 -3.12 3.35 -18.42
CA SER A 45 -4.10 4.41 -18.18
C SER A 45 -3.44 5.79 -18.11
N TYR A 46 -4.21 6.77 -18.51
CA TYR A 46 -3.96 8.18 -18.22
C TYR A 46 -5.16 8.70 -17.46
N ASP A 47 -4.94 9.02 -16.19
CA ASP A 47 -5.98 9.39 -15.25
C ASP A 47 -5.82 10.84 -14.83
N VAL A 48 -6.94 11.52 -14.61
CA VAL A 48 -6.99 12.89 -14.13
C VAL A 48 -7.85 12.95 -12.88
N ARG A 49 -7.30 13.51 -11.80
CA ARG A 49 -8.03 13.80 -10.57
C ARG A 49 -8.22 15.30 -10.42
N LEU A 50 -9.44 15.75 -10.49
CA LEU A 50 -9.78 17.14 -10.21
C LEU A 50 -9.61 17.43 -8.71
N PRO A 51 -9.17 18.65 -8.33
CA PRO A 51 -9.21 19.10 -6.97
C PRO A 51 -10.62 19.01 -6.40
N THR A 52 -10.75 18.60 -5.15
CA THR A 52 -12.04 18.62 -4.45
C THR A 52 -12.38 20.03 -3.94
N ASP A 53 -13.66 20.27 -3.65
CA ASP A 53 -14.12 21.54 -3.07
C ASP A 53 -13.37 21.89 -1.79
N ALA A 54 -13.14 20.91 -0.93
CA ALA A 54 -12.39 21.08 0.31
C ALA A 54 -10.92 21.48 0.07
N GLU A 55 -10.30 21.01 -1.00
CA GLU A 55 -8.94 21.40 -1.39
C GLU A 55 -8.89 22.82 -1.96
N LEU A 56 -9.91 23.21 -2.73
CA LEU A 56 -10.01 24.54 -3.35
C LEU A 56 -10.42 25.64 -2.36
N ILE A 57 -11.44 25.38 -1.55
CA ILE A 57 -12.07 26.38 -0.69
C ILE A 57 -11.42 26.40 0.71
N GLY A 58 -10.90 25.26 1.17
CA GLY A 58 -10.44 25.11 2.55
C GLY A 58 -11.60 25.08 3.54
N ASP A 59 -11.32 25.33 4.82
CA ASP A 59 -12.30 25.39 5.89
C ASP A 59 -12.56 26.83 6.42
N GLY A 60 -11.89 27.81 5.81
CA GLY A 60 -11.99 29.23 6.18
C GLY A 60 -11.27 29.61 7.47
N PHE A 61 -10.64 28.65 8.17
CA PHE A 61 -9.97 28.89 9.45
C PHE A 61 -8.56 28.29 9.51
N LEU A 62 -8.44 26.96 9.50
CA LEU A 62 -7.15 26.25 9.58
C LEU A 62 -6.55 25.94 8.21
N ILE A 63 -7.39 25.87 7.20
CA ILE A 63 -7.01 25.53 5.83
C ILE A 63 -7.35 26.70 4.91
N ALA A 64 -6.32 27.34 4.39
CA ALA A 64 -6.46 28.44 3.45
C ALA A 64 -7.00 27.95 2.10
N PRO A 65 -7.78 28.77 1.40
CA PRO A 65 -8.21 28.51 0.04
C PRO A 65 -7.01 28.33 -0.91
N SER A 66 -7.17 27.43 -1.88
CA SER A 66 -6.16 27.09 -2.87
C SER A 66 -6.78 27.04 -4.28
N GLY A 67 -7.35 28.19 -4.70
CA GLY A 67 -8.08 28.30 -5.98
C GLY A 67 -7.19 28.24 -7.24
N ASP A 68 -5.89 28.05 -7.09
CA ASP A 68 -4.89 27.89 -8.15
C ASP A 68 -4.45 26.45 -8.38
N LEU A 69 -5.09 25.51 -7.72
CA LEU A 69 -4.77 24.08 -7.87
C LEU A 69 -5.05 23.58 -9.28
N LYS A 70 -4.06 22.88 -9.83
CA LYS A 70 -4.18 22.13 -11.07
C LYS A 70 -4.64 20.70 -10.76
N PRO A 71 -5.32 20.04 -11.71
CA PRO A 71 -5.60 18.61 -11.57
C PRO A 71 -4.32 17.78 -11.50
N GLU A 72 -4.37 16.74 -10.70
CA GLU A 72 -3.35 15.70 -10.76
C GLU A 72 -3.51 14.87 -12.03
N ARG A 73 -2.40 14.50 -12.64
CA ARG A 73 -2.35 13.67 -13.84
C ARG A 73 -1.46 12.47 -13.60
N GLY A 74 -2.01 11.29 -13.83
CA GLY A 74 -1.32 10.02 -13.66
C GLY A 74 -1.23 9.24 -14.96
N THR A 75 -0.02 8.79 -15.31
CA THR A 75 0.17 7.78 -16.34
C THR A 75 0.59 6.50 -15.67
N ASN A 76 -0.19 5.43 -15.85
CA ASN A 76 0.06 4.14 -15.24
C ASN A 76 0.20 3.06 -16.31
N ALA A 77 1.12 2.12 -16.11
CA ALA A 77 1.28 0.95 -16.95
C ALA A 77 1.56 -0.27 -16.08
N ASN A 78 0.92 -1.38 -16.39
CA ASN A 78 1.12 -2.65 -15.70
C ASN A 78 1.27 -3.78 -16.73
N ILE A 79 2.13 -4.72 -16.42
CA ILE A 79 2.29 -5.96 -17.18
C ILE A 79 2.45 -7.12 -16.20
N GLY A 80 1.74 -8.21 -16.44
CA GLY A 80 1.77 -9.36 -15.52
C GLY A 80 1.62 -10.68 -16.23
N LEU A 81 2.20 -11.69 -15.60
CA LEU A 81 2.06 -13.09 -15.96
C LEU A 81 1.52 -13.87 -14.77
N MET A 82 0.56 -14.72 -15.00
CA MET A 82 -0.01 -15.63 -14.03
C MET A 82 0.06 -17.06 -14.56
N TYR A 83 0.63 -17.94 -13.78
CA TYR A 83 0.74 -19.36 -14.08
C TYR A 83 0.02 -20.16 -13.00
N ASP A 84 -0.99 -20.92 -13.40
CA ASP A 84 -1.81 -21.77 -12.54
C ASP A 84 -1.67 -23.22 -13.00
N LYS A 85 -1.19 -24.10 -12.13
CA LYS A 85 -1.04 -25.52 -12.45
C LYS A 85 -1.54 -26.40 -11.32
N LYS A 86 -2.34 -27.38 -11.66
CA LYS A 86 -2.70 -28.45 -10.73
C LYS A 86 -1.52 -29.40 -10.56
N ILE A 87 -1.10 -29.65 -9.31
CA ILE A 87 -0.04 -30.61 -8.95
C ILE A 87 -0.63 -31.62 -7.99
N GLY A 88 -0.89 -32.83 -8.51
CA GLY A 88 -1.60 -33.88 -7.74
C GLY A 88 -2.99 -33.40 -7.33
N SER A 89 -3.28 -33.36 -6.03
CA SER A 89 -4.53 -32.81 -5.47
C SER A 89 -4.48 -31.31 -5.17
N GLY A 90 -3.31 -30.67 -5.33
CA GLY A 90 -3.08 -29.27 -5.00
C GLY A 90 -3.01 -28.37 -6.21
N LEU A 91 -2.80 -27.09 -5.95
CA LEU A 91 -2.66 -26.02 -6.93
C LEU A 91 -1.36 -25.28 -6.68
N LEU A 92 -0.58 -25.03 -7.73
CA LEU A 92 0.50 -24.06 -7.75
C LEU A 92 0.04 -22.84 -8.53
N GLN A 93 0.11 -21.67 -7.91
CA GLN A 93 -0.11 -20.38 -8.54
C GLN A 93 1.16 -19.53 -8.43
N VAL A 94 1.61 -18.99 -9.54
CA VAL A 94 2.73 -18.06 -9.61
C VAL A 94 2.26 -16.82 -10.36
N GLU A 95 2.45 -15.68 -9.77
CA GLU A 95 2.11 -14.40 -10.38
C GLU A 95 3.30 -13.43 -10.28
N VAL A 96 3.61 -12.75 -11.39
CA VAL A 96 4.61 -11.69 -11.44
C VAL A 96 4.01 -10.50 -12.17
N ASN A 97 4.07 -9.33 -11.54
CA ASN A 97 3.57 -8.09 -12.10
C ASN A 97 4.67 -7.02 -12.08
N GLY A 98 4.93 -6.39 -13.22
CA GLY A 98 5.68 -5.15 -13.30
C GLY A 98 4.72 -3.97 -13.38
N PHE A 99 5.03 -2.88 -12.70
CA PHE A 99 4.24 -1.66 -12.73
C PHE A 99 5.10 -0.41 -12.89
N PHE A 100 4.50 0.57 -13.53
CA PHE A 100 5.06 1.90 -13.69
C PHE A 100 3.96 2.93 -13.43
N SER A 101 4.29 4.00 -12.72
CA SER A 101 3.41 5.15 -12.51
C SER A 101 4.21 6.45 -12.59
N TYR A 102 3.68 7.42 -13.31
CA TYR A 102 4.19 8.77 -13.33
C TYR A 102 3.06 9.73 -12.97
N LEU A 103 3.21 10.41 -11.85
CA LEU A 103 2.22 11.33 -11.29
C LEU A 103 2.75 12.77 -11.37
N GLN A 104 1.94 13.65 -11.93
CA GLN A 104 2.23 15.07 -12.09
C GLN A 104 1.22 15.92 -11.33
N ASP A 105 1.65 17.11 -10.91
CA ASP A 105 0.81 18.10 -10.23
C ASP A 105 0.11 17.55 -8.97
N MET A 106 0.74 16.59 -8.27
CA MET A 106 0.16 15.96 -7.08
C MET A 106 -0.24 17.00 -6.04
N ILE A 107 -1.47 16.96 -5.58
CA ILE A 107 -2.01 17.86 -4.57
C ILE A 107 -1.64 17.35 -3.18
N ARG A 108 -0.96 18.18 -2.41
CA ARG A 108 -0.55 17.85 -1.04
C ARG A 108 -0.94 18.96 -0.07
N TYR A 109 -1.40 18.54 1.10
CA TYR A 109 -1.58 19.43 2.23
C TYR A 109 -0.23 19.79 2.84
N THR A 110 0.03 21.08 2.95
CA THR A 110 1.21 21.65 3.62
C THR A 110 0.76 22.59 4.73
N ARG A 111 1.44 22.57 5.85
CA ARG A 111 1.09 23.40 7.01
C ARG A 111 2.31 24.18 7.50
N ASN A 112 2.11 25.46 7.75
CA ASN A 112 3.00 26.26 8.58
C ASN A 112 2.49 26.32 10.03
N PHE A 113 3.08 27.17 10.88
CA PHE A 113 2.68 27.28 12.29
C PHE A 113 1.24 27.77 12.50
N VAL A 114 0.68 28.48 11.55
CA VAL A 114 -0.62 29.18 11.70
C VAL A 114 -1.71 28.49 10.88
N GLN A 115 -1.44 28.20 9.61
CA GLN A 115 -2.45 27.75 8.66
C GLN A 115 -1.86 26.74 7.68
N GLY A 116 -2.69 25.79 7.25
CA GLY A 116 -2.36 24.87 6.18
C GLY A 116 -2.97 25.31 4.85
N ARG A 117 -2.46 24.78 3.75
CA ARG A 117 -3.06 24.91 2.43
C ARG A 117 -2.71 23.72 1.56
N TYR A 118 -3.53 23.49 0.56
CA TYR A 118 -3.24 22.52 -0.51
C TYR A 118 -2.42 23.20 -1.62
N THR A 119 -1.43 22.49 -2.12
CA THR A 119 -0.59 22.96 -3.24
C THR A 119 -0.28 21.80 -4.17
N ASN A 120 -0.10 22.06 -5.44
CA ASN A 120 0.46 21.08 -6.36
C ASN A 120 1.93 20.89 -6.01
N PHE A 121 2.21 19.83 -5.26
CA PHE A 121 3.52 19.63 -4.64
C PHE A 121 4.53 18.98 -5.60
N GLY A 122 4.09 18.31 -6.68
CA GLY A 122 5.15 17.73 -7.41
C GLY A 122 4.86 16.68 -8.45
N GLU A 123 5.96 16.12 -8.89
CA GLU A 123 6.03 15.02 -9.82
C GLU A 123 6.70 13.84 -9.15
N MET A 124 6.13 12.68 -9.34
CA MET A 124 6.63 11.43 -8.77
C MET A 124 6.64 10.34 -9.84
N ARG A 125 7.73 9.60 -9.88
CA ARG A 125 7.83 8.40 -10.70
C ARG A 125 7.99 7.19 -9.80
N THR A 126 7.20 6.17 -10.09
CA THR A 126 7.28 4.87 -9.44
C THR A 126 7.50 3.80 -10.50
N PHE A 127 8.36 2.86 -10.22
CA PHE A 127 8.39 1.58 -10.93
C PHE A 127 8.65 0.46 -9.93
N GLY A 128 8.18 -0.72 -10.24
CA GLY A 128 8.37 -1.85 -9.35
C GLY A 128 7.97 -3.18 -9.96
N VAL A 129 8.22 -4.21 -9.18
CA VAL A 129 7.85 -5.59 -9.49
C VAL A 129 7.25 -6.22 -8.24
N GLU A 130 6.16 -6.92 -8.43
CA GLU A 130 5.54 -7.77 -7.43
C GLU A 130 5.60 -9.21 -7.90
N ALA A 131 5.93 -10.11 -7.00
CA ALA A 131 5.92 -11.54 -7.27
C ALA A 131 5.19 -12.27 -6.14
N GLU A 132 4.36 -13.24 -6.50
CA GLU A 132 3.65 -14.07 -5.56
C GLU A 132 3.70 -15.54 -6.00
N VAL A 133 3.93 -16.42 -5.05
CA VAL A 133 3.81 -17.88 -5.22
C VAL A 133 2.90 -18.40 -4.11
N LYS A 134 1.88 -19.15 -4.50
CA LYS A 134 1.00 -19.90 -3.61
C LYS A 134 0.98 -21.36 -4.02
N ALA A 135 1.05 -22.25 -3.06
CA ALA A 135 1.03 -23.68 -3.35
C ALA A 135 0.30 -24.49 -2.28
N ASP A 136 -0.62 -25.32 -2.72
CA ASP A 136 -1.03 -26.50 -1.95
C ASP A 136 0.00 -27.61 -2.20
N VAL A 137 1.01 -27.69 -1.33
CA VAL A 137 2.11 -28.67 -1.46
C VAL A 137 1.58 -30.08 -1.30
N THR A 138 0.66 -30.25 -0.38
CA THR A 138 -0.14 -31.44 -0.18
C THR A 138 -1.57 -31.04 0.23
N ARG A 139 -2.47 -32.00 0.39
CA ARG A 139 -3.82 -31.74 0.95
C ARG A 139 -3.82 -31.21 2.40
N TRP A 140 -2.67 -31.18 3.06
CA TRP A 140 -2.55 -30.71 4.45
C TRP A 140 -1.61 -29.53 4.61
N LEU A 141 -0.83 -29.22 3.57
CA LEU A 141 0.22 -28.23 3.64
C LEU A 141 0.05 -27.19 2.54
N TYR A 142 -0.25 -25.98 2.93
CA TYR A 142 -0.28 -24.80 2.09
C TYR A 142 0.88 -23.88 2.42
N GLY A 143 1.41 -23.21 1.43
CA GLY A 143 2.43 -22.17 1.64
C GLY A 143 2.29 -21.05 0.62
N TYR A 144 2.73 -19.87 1.02
CA TYR A 144 2.83 -18.73 0.13
C TYR A 144 4.07 -17.90 0.41
N VAL A 145 4.54 -17.21 -0.60
CA VAL A 145 5.53 -16.15 -0.50
C VAL A 145 5.17 -15.06 -1.48
N ASN A 146 5.25 -13.81 -1.04
CA ASN A 146 5.16 -12.66 -1.92
C ASN A 146 6.23 -11.64 -1.58
N ALA A 147 6.65 -10.90 -2.59
CA ALA A 147 7.61 -9.81 -2.43
C ALA A 147 7.26 -8.67 -3.38
N THR A 148 7.48 -7.45 -2.91
CA THR A 148 7.35 -6.23 -3.69
C THR A 148 8.65 -5.46 -3.63
N PHE A 149 9.19 -5.15 -4.79
CA PHE A 149 10.23 -4.16 -4.96
C PHE A 149 9.64 -2.94 -5.66
N GLN A 150 9.87 -1.75 -5.11
CA GLN A 150 9.42 -0.50 -5.70
C GLN A 150 10.44 0.62 -5.52
N ASP A 151 10.57 1.47 -6.53
CA ASP A 151 11.44 2.64 -6.48
C ASP A 151 10.62 3.89 -6.83
N LEU A 152 10.23 4.63 -5.78
CA LEU A 152 9.49 5.88 -5.88
C LEU A 152 10.44 7.04 -5.73
N ARG A 153 10.46 7.95 -6.72
CA ARG A 153 11.37 9.09 -6.72
C ARG A 153 10.65 10.39 -7.01
N ASP A 154 11.07 11.43 -6.30
CA ASP A 154 10.74 12.81 -6.64
C ASP A 154 11.43 13.18 -7.97
N THR A 155 10.65 13.61 -8.95
CA THR A 155 11.16 14.00 -10.28
C THR A 155 11.03 15.48 -10.55
N ARG A 156 10.48 16.25 -9.63
CA ARG A 156 10.34 17.71 -9.76
C ARG A 156 11.68 18.38 -10.04
N LYS A 157 11.65 19.31 -10.97
CA LYS A 157 12.86 20.11 -11.30
C LYS A 157 13.05 21.29 -10.35
N TYR A 158 11.95 21.94 -9.95
CA TYR A 158 11.97 23.15 -9.12
C TYR A 158 11.12 22.97 -7.86
N GLU A 159 11.41 23.73 -6.84
CA GLU A 159 10.56 23.83 -5.66
C GLU A 159 9.18 24.45 -6.02
N PRO A 160 8.09 24.04 -5.36
CA PRO A 160 6.72 24.39 -5.77
C PRO A 160 6.42 25.90 -5.80
N THR A 161 7.10 26.67 -4.97
CA THR A 161 6.81 28.09 -4.76
C THR A 161 7.97 29.02 -5.18
N SER A 162 9.01 28.46 -5.78
CA SER A 162 10.20 29.20 -6.18
C SER A 162 10.85 28.60 -7.44
N ASN A 163 11.65 29.41 -8.14
CA ASN A 163 12.46 28.93 -9.25
C ASN A 163 13.79 28.28 -8.81
N VAL A 164 13.86 27.88 -7.54
CA VAL A 164 15.04 27.21 -7.00
C VAL A 164 15.01 25.73 -7.40
N LEU A 165 16.15 25.20 -7.79
CA LEU A 165 16.24 23.77 -8.11
C LEU A 165 15.92 22.93 -6.89
N ASN A 166 15.07 21.92 -7.08
CA ASN A 166 14.68 21.00 -6.03
C ASN A 166 15.88 20.12 -5.61
N PRO A 167 16.38 20.24 -4.38
CA PRO A 167 17.51 19.43 -3.89
C PRO A 167 17.14 17.95 -3.74
N SER A 168 15.84 17.65 -3.62
CA SER A 168 15.34 16.28 -3.49
C SER A 168 15.11 15.58 -4.83
N LYS A 169 15.37 16.24 -5.97
CA LYS A 169 15.18 15.65 -7.29
C LYS A 169 16.00 14.38 -7.46
N GLY A 170 15.31 13.29 -7.82
CA GLY A 170 15.90 11.97 -8.02
C GLY A 170 16.08 11.17 -6.74
N LEU A 171 15.80 11.74 -5.56
CA LEU A 171 15.83 11.02 -4.31
C LEU A 171 14.57 10.16 -4.13
N ARG A 172 14.69 9.09 -3.37
CA ARG A 172 13.55 8.23 -3.00
C ARG A 172 12.59 9.00 -2.11
N MET A 173 11.30 8.76 -2.31
CA MET A 173 10.25 9.30 -1.43
C MET A 173 10.40 8.71 -0.02
N PRO A 174 10.39 9.58 1.01
CA PRO A 174 10.47 9.13 2.39
C PRO A 174 9.21 8.40 2.84
N ASN A 175 9.33 7.65 3.95
CA ASN A 175 8.26 6.87 4.58
C ASN A 175 7.65 5.77 3.69
N ILE A 176 8.37 5.37 2.65
CA ILE A 176 7.93 4.32 1.73
C ILE A 176 9.04 3.27 1.61
N PRO A 177 8.82 2.04 2.11
CA PRO A 177 9.77 0.98 1.95
C PRO A 177 9.90 0.59 0.48
N TYR A 178 11.13 0.40 0.02
CA TYR A 178 11.40 0.00 -1.36
C TYR A 178 11.41 -1.51 -1.56
N PHE A 179 11.51 -2.28 -0.48
CA PHE A 179 11.40 -3.73 -0.52
C PHE A 179 10.65 -4.24 0.70
N LEU A 180 9.67 -5.08 0.44
CA LEU A 180 8.91 -5.80 1.46
C LEU A 180 8.61 -7.22 0.96
N ALA A 181 8.55 -8.16 1.89
CA ALA A 181 8.23 -9.54 1.58
C ALA A 181 7.43 -10.18 2.71
N ASN A 182 6.53 -11.09 2.34
CA ASN A 182 5.78 -11.89 3.28
C ASN A 182 5.84 -13.36 2.87
N ALA A 183 5.84 -14.24 3.85
CA ALA A 183 5.76 -15.67 3.63
C ALA A 183 4.93 -16.31 4.73
N GLY A 184 4.19 -17.35 4.38
CA GLY A 184 3.44 -18.11 5.36
C GLY A 184 3.34 -19.57 4.99
N VAL A 185 3.20 -20.38 6.03
CA VAL A 185 2.97 -21.83 5.90
C VAL A 185 1.82 -22.19 6.82
N GLU A 186 0.91 -22.96 6.28
CA GLU A 186 -0.24 -23.49 6.99
C GLU A 186 -0.26 -25.01 6.89
N PHE A 187 -0.31 -25.66 8.02
CA PHE A 187 -0.64 -27.07 8.14
C PHE A 187 -2.07 -27.19 8.65
N HIS A 188 -2.90 -27.92 7.94
CA HIS A 188 -4.25 -28.21 8.37
C HIS A 188 -4.58 -29.69 8.19
N LYS A 189 -5.32 -30.23 9.14
CA LYS A 189 -5.75 -31.62 9.08
C LYS A 189 -7.17 -31.76 9.63
N GLU A 190 -8.02 -32.33 8.83
CA GLU A 190 -9.38 -32.70 9.20
C GLU A 190 -9.42 -34.10 9.85
N ASN A 191 -10.43 -34.32 10.69
CA ASN A 191 -10.68 -35.57 11.38
C ASN A 191 -9.45 -36.10 12.14
N LEU A 192 -8.82 -35.22 12.90
CA LEU A 192 -7.68 -35.54 13.74
C LEU A 192 -8.01 -36.65 14.72
N PHE A 193 -7.09 -37.59 14.95
CA PHE A 193 -7.25 -38.74 15.84
C PHE A 193 -8.48 -39.65 15.49
N GLY A 194 -8.96 -39.63 14.25
CA GLY A 194 -10.13 -40.41 13.83
C GLY A 194 -11.47 -39.86 14.30
N GLY A 195 -11.52 -38.73 14.97
CA GLY A 195 -12.73 -38.04 15.42
C GLY A 195 -13.36 -37.23 14.30
N LYS A 196 -14.58 -37.61 13.87
CA LYS A 196 -15.30 -36.81 12.87
C LYS A 196 -15.55 -35.39 13.35
N GLY A 197 -15.18 -34.40 12.51
CA GLY A 197 -15.35 -32.97 12.80
C GLY A 197 -14.36 -32.40 13.80
N GLN A 198 -13.24 -33.08 14.04
CA GLN A 198 -12.09 -32.57 14.79
C GLN A 198 -11.03 -32.08 13.79
N ASN A 199 -10.78 -30.78 13.74
CA ASN A 199 -9.84 -30.20 12.78
C ASN A 199 -8.78 -29.39 13.51
N VAL A 200 -7.56 -29.49 13.02
CA VAL A 200 -6.42 -28.68 13.51
C VAL A 200 -5.86 -27.84 12.37
N ARG A 201 -5.49 -26.63 12.69
CA ARG A 201 -4.81 -25.69 11.82
C ARG A 201 -3.64 -25.07 12.58
N LEU A 202 -2.45 -25.23 12.07
CA LEU A 202 -1.25 -24.58 12.56
C LEU A 202 -0.73 -23.68 11.44
N PHE A 203 -0.47 -22.42 11.73
CA PHE A 203 0.03 -21.49 10.73
C PHE A 203 1.11 -20.58 11.27
N THR A 204 1.98 -20.17 10.40
CA THR A 204 3.01 -19.17 10.67
C THR A 204 3.04 -18.18 9.53
N ASP A 205 3.17 -16.90 9.88
CA ASP A 205 3.30 -15.79 8.94
C ASP A 205 4.55 -14.99 9.29
N ALA A 206 5.38 -14.74 8.29
CA ALA A 206 6.56 -13.92 8.39
C ALA A 206 6.40 -12.66 7.52
N SER A 207 6.81 -11.52 8.04
CA SER A 207 6.85 -10.26 7.30
C SER A 207 8.21 -9.63 7.42
N PHE A 208 8.76 -9.21 6.29
CA PHE A 208 10.03 -8.51 6.20
C PHE A 208 9.85 -7.16 5.51
N VAL A 209 10.41 -6.11 6.09
CA VAL A 209 10.48 -4.78 5.51
C VAL A 209 11.92 -4.32 5.57
N GLU A 210 12.50 -3.91 4.44
CA GLU A 210 13.86 -3.40 4.37
C GLU A 210 13.93 -1.98 4.95
N GLU A 211 15.10 -1.57 5.40
CA GLU A 211 15.39 -0.24 5.91
C GLU A 211 15.03 0.84 4.86
N TYR A 212 14.42 1.93 5.29
CA TYR A 212 14.05 3.05 4.42
C TYR A 212 14.15 4.39 5.14
N PHE A 213 14.17 5.49 4.38
CA PHE A 213 14.32 6.83 4.95
C PHE A 213 12.99 7.35 5.51
N PHE A 214 13.10 8.00 6.67
CA PHE A 214 12.01 8.77 7.25
C PHE A 214 11.83 10.14 6.57
N ASP A 215 12.93 10.75 6.09
CA ASP A 215 12.96 12.05 5.42
C ASP A 215 13.78 11.92 4.14
N PHE A 216 13.79 12.96 3.29
CA PHE A 216 14.61 12.95 2.09
C PHE A 216 16.10 12.85 2.43
N GLU A 217 16.82 12.02 1.67
CA GLU A 217 18.25 11.87 1.79
C GLU A 217 18.97 13.04 1.08
N VAL A 218 18.98 14.22 1.72
CA VAL A 218 19.67 15.41 1.20
C VAL A 218 21.07 15.60 1.78
N SER A 219 21.48 14.72 2.70
CA SER A 219 22.78 14.78 3.37
C SER A 219 23.33 13.38 3.62
N GLN A 220 24.63 13.20 3.47
CA GLN A 220 25.35 11.99 3.86
C GLN A 220 25.26 11.69 5.37
N TYR A 221 24.83 12.64 6.18
CA TYR A 221 24.63 12.53 7.63
C TYR A 221 23.19 12.26 8.01
N GLN A 222 22.35 11.85 7.06
CA GLN A 222 20.96 11.50 7.32
C GLN A 222 20.88 10.25 8.22
N GLU A 223 20.61 10.46 9.49
CA GLU A 223 20.45 9.39 10.50
C GLU A 223 18.99 8.92 10.65
N LYS A 224 18.04 9.65 10.07
CA LYS A 224 16.61 9.38 10.21
C LYS A 224 16.20 8.24 9.30
N ARG A 225 16.58 7.04 9.69
CA ARG A 225 16.20 5.79 9.01
C ARG A 225 15.22 5.02 9.86
N ILE A 226 14.26 4.42 9.20
CA ILE A 226 13.42 3.39 9.79
C ILE A 226 14.15 2.07 9.54
N PRO A 227 14.61 1.37 10.61
CA PRO A 227 15.43 0.17 10.46
C PRO A 227 14.63 -0.96 9.82
N ARG A 228 15.33 -1.89 9.20
CA ARG A 228 14.72 -3.12 8.72
C ARG A 228 14.03 -3.85 9.85
N SER A 229 12.95 -4.54 9.51
CA SER A 229 12.18 -5.31 10.47
C SER A 229 11.81 -6.68 9.93
N PHE A 230 11.83 -7.67 10.82
CA PHE A 230 11.37 -9.03 10.56
C PHE A 230 10.41 -9.44 11.66
N LYS A 231 9.16 -9.65 11.29
CA LYS A 231 8.09 -10.07 12.19
C LYS A 231 7.71 -11.52 11.90
N LEU A 232 7.52 -12.30 12.97
CA LEU A 232 7.03 -13.67 12.90
C LEU A 232 5.80 -13.83 13.79
N ASP A 233 4.74 -14.34 13.21
CA ASP A 233 3.51 -14.72 13.91
C ASP A 233 3.34 -16.25 13.86
N LEU A 234 2.79 -16.82 14.91
CA LEU A 234 2.44 -18.24 15.00
C LEU A 234 1.01 -18.37 15.53
N GLY A 235 0.23 -19.24 14.93
CA GLY A 235 -1.14 -19.48 15.36
C GLY A 235 -1.51 -20.97 15.32
N LEU A 236 -2.33 -21.35 16.26
CA LEU A 236 -2.93 -22.69 16.38
C LEU A 236 -4.44 -22.53 16.52
N GLU A 237 -5.17 -23.31 15.75
CA GLU A 237 -6.61 -23.43 15.88
C GLU A 237 -7.00 -24.91 15.94
N TYR A 238 -7.84 -25.24 16.90
CA TYR A 238 -8.40 -26.56 17.07
C TYR A 238 -9.90 -26.47 17.18
N SER A 239 -10.62 -27.14 16.30
CA SER A 239 -12.07 -27.15 16.27
C SER A 239 -12.62 -28.56 16.45
N ILE A 240 -13.73 -28.65 17.19
CA ILE A 240 -14.50 -29.88 17.42
C ILE A 240 -15.95 -29.62 17.10
N MET A 241 -16.77 -30.68 17.14
CA MET A 241 -18.22 -30.58 16.88
C MET A 241 -18.54 -29.96 15.52
N ASN A 242 -17.79 -30.38 14.46
CA ASN A 242 -17.90 -29.78 13.12
C ASN A 242 -17.80 -28.25 13.12
N GLY A 243 -16.87 -27.69 13.89
CA GLY A 243 -16.66 -26.25 14.02
C GLY A 243 -17.59 -25.55 15.01
N GLY A 244 -18.44 -26.30 15.73
CA GLY A 244 -19.31 -25.73 16.76
C GLY A 244 -18.54 -25.17 17.95
N LEU A 245 -17.42 -25.79 18.31
CA LEU A 245 -16.51 -25.27 19.33
C LEU A 245 -15.09 -25.16 18.75
N THR A 246 -14.49 -23.98 18.89
CA THR A 246 -13.15 -23.70 18.35
C THR A 246 -12.31 -23.01 19.43
N PHE A 247 -11.10 -23.55 19.61
CA PHE A 247 -10.06 -22.98 20.45
C PHE A 247 -8.98 -22.41 19.53
N SER A 248 -8.57 -21.16 19.75
CA SER A 248 -7.53 -20.51 18.98
C SER A 248 -6.51 -19.88 19.94
N ALA A 249 -5.23 -20.02 19.61
CA ALA A 249 -4.13 -19.34 20.25
C ALA A 249 -3.25 -18.69 19.18
N LYS A 250 -2.86 -17.45 19.39
CA LYS A 250 -1.96 -16.72 18.47
C LYS A 250 -0.88 -16.01 19.28
N ALA A 251 0.36 -16.20 18.88
CA ALA A 251 1.51 -15.42 19.30
C ALA A 251 1.91 -14.49 18.14
N SER A 252 1.72 -13.21 18.33
CA SER A 252 2.02 -12.19 17.33
C SER A 252 3.34 -11.51 17.64
N ASN A 253 4.11 -11.20 16.60
CA ASN A 253 5.39 -10.53 16.69
C ASN A 253 6.38 -11.23 17.63
N LEU A 254 6.59 -12.55 17.44
CA LEU A 254 7.51 -13.37 18.26
C LEU A 254 8.94 -12.82 18.27
N THR A 255 9.36 -12.21 17.18
CA THR A 255 10.68 -11.57 17.03
C THR A 255 10.80 -10.26 17.82
N ASN A 256 9.69 -9.75 18.36
CA ASN A 256 9.61 -8.43 19.00
C ASN A 256 10.14 -7.31 18.10
N ALA A 257 9.87 -7.44 16.79
CA ALA A 257 10.28 -6.47 15.79
C ALA A 257 9.57 -5.12 16.02
N ARG A 258 10.32 -4.06 15.84
CA ARG A 258 9.77 -2.69 15.84
C ARG A 258 9.36 -2.34 14.41
N LEU A 259 8.08 -2.51 14.10
CA LEU A 259 7.50 -2.15 12.83
C LEU A 259 7.02 -0.70 12.93
N PHE A 260 7.84 0.25 12.55
CA PHE A 260 7.39 1.63 12.54
C PHE A 260 6.50 1.87 11.30
N SER A 261 5.24 2.21 11.53
CA SER A 261 4.39 2.78 10.48
C SER A 261 4.68 4.26 10.27
N GLU A 262 5.10 4.92 11.35
CA GLU A 262 5.51 6.30 11.39
C GLU A 262 6.71 6.48 12.31
N PHE A 263 7.52 7.50 12.07
CA PHE A 263 8.67 7.79 12.92
C PHE A 263 8.23 8.10 14.37
N ASN A 264 8.92 7.50 15.34
CA ASN A 264 8.63 7.61 16.78
C ASN A 264 7.28 7.07 17.24
N TYR A 265 6.55 6.32 16.40
CA TYR A 265 5.32 5.65 16.81
C TYR A 265 5.52 4.11 16.79
N PRO A 266 6.11 3.52 17.84
CA PRO A 266 6.35 2.08 17.87
C PRO A 266 5.02 1.33 18.02
N PRO A 267 4.76 0.34 17.17
CA PRO A 267 3.62 -0.55 17.35
C PRO A 267 3.80 -1.43 18.58
N PRO A 268 2.74 -2.09 19.07
CA PRO A 268 2.84 -3.04 20.16
C PRO A 268 3.84 -4.15 19.84
N GLY A 269 4.65 -4.51 20.84
CA GLY A 269 5.58 -5.62 20.76
C GLY A 269 4.91 -6.99 20.65
N ARG A 270 5.48 -8.02 21.30
CA ARG A 270 4.87 -9.36 21.36
C ARG A 270 3.48 -9.29 21.98
N ALA A 271 2.57 -10.03 21.40
CA ALA A 271 1.23 -10.19 21.93
C ALA A 271 0.80 -11.65 21.86
N PHE A 272 0.13 -12.12 22.90
CA PHE A 272 -0.45 -13.46 22.97
C PHE A 272 -1.95 -13.33 23.11
N THR A 273 -2.68 -14.05 22.27
CA THR A 273 -4.14 -14.03 22.27
C THR A 273 -4.66 -15.45 22.32
N ALA A 274 -5.60 -15.71 23.23
CA ALA A 274 -6.38 -16.93 23.26
C ALA A 274 -7.86 -16.60 23.08
N ARG A 275 -8.57 -17.44 22.32
CA ARG A 275 -9.98 -17.26 22.02
C ARG A 275 -10.71 -18.60 22.04
N ILE A 276 -11.88 -18.62 22.63
CA ILE A 276 -12.85 -19.72 22.54
C ILE A 276 -14.06 -19.18 21.80
N ARG A 277 -14.50 -19.89 20.78
CA ARG A 277 -15.71 -19.62 20.02
C ARG A 277 -16.65 -20.80 20.10
N TYR A 278 -17.86 -20.56 20.53
CA TYR A 278 -18.95 -21.55 20.48
C TYR A 278 -20.08 -21.01 19.59
N VAL A 279 -20.57 -21.86 18.70
CA VAL A 279 -21.68 -21.57 17.80
C VAL A 279 -22.87 -22.44 18.22
N LEU A 280 -23.89 -21.80 18.70
CA LEU A 280 -25.20 -22.44 18.92
C LEU A 280 -25.84 -22.71 17.54
N LYS A 281 -26.20 -23.96 17.29
CA LYS A 281 -26.94 -24.36 16.08
C LYS A 281 -28.41 -24.51 16.43
#